data_7a1e538c823d7bc08c9a8ad2ec563a96
#
_entry.id   7a1e538c823d7bc08c9a8ad2ec563a96
#
_cell.length_a   1.000
_cell.length_b   1.000
_cell.length_c   1.000
_cell.angle_alpha   90.00
_cell.angle_beta   90.00
_cell.angle_gamma   90.00
#
_symmetry.space_group_name_H-M   'P 1'
#
loop_
_entity.id
_entity.type
_entity.pdbx_description
1 polymer ?
#
loop_
_entity_poly.entity_id
_entity_poly.type
_entity_poly.pdbx_seq_one_letter_code
_entity_poly.pdbx_strand_id
1 'polypeptide(L)'
;SDHVSAIDPSPPFVQACRERHPGVDVRQGGAESLPWDDDSFDVAAACLVVHFMTDPVGGLAEMRRVTREGGTVGATVWDLKGSRAPMAPLWTAFAEVAPEQPDERDFQGGSRESLVGILEGAGLRDVEAVELQVTVTHPSFEEWWQPYLHGVGPAGEAVASLDPDRRQEMEQTLRRNLGDGPFDVTAVAWAGRGRA
;
A
#
# COMPACT_ATOMS: atom_id res chain seq x y z
N SER A 1 -18.93 5.34 -13.05
CA SER A 1 -19.81 4.76 -12.04
C SER A 1 -20.67 5.85 -11.44
N ASP A 2 -21.96 5.61 -11.31
CA ASP A 2 -22.92 6.60 -10.77
C ASP A 2 -22.94 6.55 -9.23
N HIS A 3 -22.43 5.47 -8.63
CA HIS A 3 -22.32 5.30 -7.20
C HIS A 3 -20.92 4.80 -6.84
N VAL A 4 -20.25 5.56 -5.98
CA VAL A 4 -18.93 5.22 -5.43
C VAL A 4 -19.01 5.26 -3.91
N SER A 5 -18.51 4.22 -3.27
CA SER A 5 -18.34 4.15 -1.82
C SER A 5 -16.89 3.89 -1.49
N ALA A 6 -16.42 4.39 -0.35
CA ALA A 6 -15.08 4.18 0.15
C ALA A 6 -15.09 3.87 1.64
N ILE A 7 -14.09 3.13 2.10
CA ILE A 7 -13.88 2.83 3.51
C ILE A 7 -12.39 2.93 3.84
N ASP A 8 -12.09 3.47 5.00
CA ASP A 8 -10.72 3.57 5.52
C ASP A 8 -10.78 3.53 7.07
N PRO A 9 -9.87 2.84 7.76
CA PRO A 9 -9.84 2.81 9.22
C PRO A 9 -9.39 4.12 9.86
N SER A 10 -8.67 4.99 9.11
CA SER A 10 -8.07 6.23 9.61
C SER A 10 -9.07 7.40 9.57
N PRO A 11 -9.48 7.97 10.73
CA PRO A 11 -10.40 9.10 10.75
C PRO A 11 -9.91 10.32 9.94
N PRO A 12 -8.62 10.71 9.97
CA PRO A 12 -8.11 11.81 9.15
C PRO A 12 -8.25 11.56 7.64
N PHE A 13 -8.02 10.33 7.17
CA PHE A 13 -8.17 10.00 5.76
C PHE A 13 -9.64 9.98 5.33
N VAL A 14 -10.53 9.45 6.18
CA VAL A 14 -11.98 9.50 5.96
C VAL A 14 -12.46 10.95 5.85
N GLN A 15 -12.02 11.83 6.76
CA GLN A 15 -12.40 13.24 6.71
C GLN A 15 -11.88 13.91 5.43
N ALA A 16 -10.61 13.74 5.10
CA ALA A 16 -10.01 14.32 3.90
C ALA A 16 -10.69 13.83 2.61
N CYS A 17 -11.08 12.55 2.57
CA CYS A 17 -11.81 11.98 1.44
C CYS A 17 -13.20 12.59 1.29
N ARG A 18 -13.96 12.75 2.38
CA ARG A 18 -15.29 13.40 2.38
C ARG A 18 -15.24 14.86 1.91
N GLU A 19 -14.21 15.59 2.34
CA GLU A 19 -14.02 16.98 1.94
C GLU A 19 -13.70 17.13 0.45
N ARG A 20 -12.86 16.24 -0.08
CA ARG A 20 -12.44 16.26 -1.49
C ARG A 20 -13.47 15.69 -2.45
N HIS A 21 -14.29 14.75 -1.97
CA HIS A 21 -15.23 13.97 -2.79
C HIS A 21 -16.62 13.92 -2.15
N PRO A 22 -17.36 15.05 -2.08
CA PRO A 22 -18.65 15.13 -1.36
C PRO A 22 -19.77 14.26 -1.93
N GLY A 23 -19.57 13.69 -3.14
CA GLY A 23 -20.53 12.75 -3.76
C GLY A 23 -20.22 11.28 -3.47
N VAL A 24 -19.17 10.96 -2.70
CA VAL A 24 -18.78 9.59 -2.35
C VAL A 24 -19.33 9.24 -0.96
N ASP A 25 -19.94 8.04 -0.81
CA ASP A 25 -20.28 7.48 0.51
C ASP A 25 -19.01 6.98 1.19
N VAL A 26 -18.37 7.83 2.01
CA VAL A 26 -17.13 7.50 2.71
C VAL A 26 -17.45 7.09 4.14
N ARG A 27 -17.08 5.86 4.50
CA ARG A 27 -17.28 5.28 5.84
C ARG A 27 -15.96 5.02 6.55
N GLN A 28 -15.99 5.02 7.89
CA GLN A 28 -14.83 4.60 8.69
C GLN A 28 -14.98 3.13 9.05
N GLY A 29 -13.95 2.32 8.79
CA GLY A 29 -13.91 0.90 9.12
C GLY A 29 -12.79 0.16 8.41
N GLY A 30 -12.62 -1.11 8.76
CA GLY A 30 -11.64 -2.03 8.14
C GLY A 30 -12.27 -2.85 7.00
N ALA A 31 -11.42 -3.42 6.18
CA ALA A 31 -11.84 -4.25 5.05
C ALA A 31 -12.44 -5.59 5.49
N GLU A 32 -12.10 -6.07 6.69
CA GLU A 32 -12.53 -7.35 7.24
C GLU A 32 -14.00 -7.37 7.71
N SER A 33 -14.68 -6.21 7.66
CA SER A 33 -16.10 -6.07 8.00
C SER A 33 -16.70 -4.88 7.27
N LEU A 34 -17.11 -5.11 6.03
CA LEU A 34 -17.65 -4.05 5.17
C LEU A 34 -19.13 -3.77 5.52
N PRO A 35 -19.52 -2.48 5.73
CA PRO A 35 -20.85 -2.09 6.18
C PRO A 35 -21.84 -1.96 5.02
N TRP A 36 -21.79 -2.83 4.04
CA TRP A 36 -22.71 -2.94 2.91
C TRP A 36 -23.26 -4.35 2.79
N ASP A 37 -24.46 -4.45 2.23
CA ASP A 37 -25.12 -5.73 1.99
C ASP A 37 -24.41 -6.53 0.89
N ASP A 38 -24.70 -7.83 0.81
CA ASP A 38 -24.23 -8.70 -0.26
C ASP A 38 -24.64 -8.12 -1.63
N ASP A 39 -23.84 -8.37 -2.65
CA ASP A 39 -24.14 -8.00 -4.05
C ASP A 39 -24.40 -6.49 -4.30
N SER A 40 -23.87 -5.61 -3.43
CA SER A 40 -24.10 -4.16 -3.49
C SER A 40 -23.34 -3.44 -4.61
N PHE A 41 -22.27 -4.03 -5.12
CA PHE A 41 -21.33 -3.40 -6.06
C PHE A 41 -21.04 -4.25 -7.30
N ASP A 42 -20.75 -3.60 -8.41
CA ASP A 42 -20.23 -4.25 -9.61
C ASP A 42 -18.73 -4.56 -9.49
N VAL A 43 -18.00 -3.70 -8.75
CA VAL A 43 -16.55 -3.76 -8.59
C VAL A 43 -16.18 -3.35 -7.17
N ALA A 44 -15.29 -4.08 -6.54
CA ALA A 44 -14.59 -3.67 -5.32
C ALA A 44 -13.08 -3.63 -5.56
N ALA A 45 -12.39 -2.62 -5.03
CA ALA A 45 -10.95 -2.45 -5.23
C ALA A 45 -10.23 -2.06 -3.93
N ALA A 46 -9.09 -2.72 -3.66
CA ALA A 46 -8.16 -2.40 -2.58
C ALA A 46 -6.83 -1.91 -3.17
N CYS A 47 -6.55 -0.60 -3.00
CA CYS A 47 -5.39 0.03 -3.63
C CYS A 47 -4.26 0.22 -2.63
N LEU A 48 -3.21 -0.62 -2.70
CA LEU A 48 -1.98 -0.54 -1.89
C LEU A 48 -2.22 -0.64 -0.37
N VAL A 49 -3.27 -1.38 0.05
CA VAL A 49 -3.67 -1.49 1.46
C VAL A 49 -3.74 -2.92 1.98
N VAL A 50 -3.66 -3.94 1.10
CA VAL A 50 -3.81 -5.36 1.48
C VAL A 50 -2.80 -5.79 2.53
N HIS A 51 -1.57 -5.31 2.46
CA HIS A 51 -0.50 -5.62 3.40
C HIS A 51 -0.68 -4.99 4.80
N PHE A 52 -1.64 -4.06 4.96
CA PHE A 52 -2.01 -3.49 6.27
C PHE A 52 -3.21 -4.19 6.91
N MET A 53 -3.89 -5.10 6.20
CA MET A 53 -5.00 -5.87 6.76
C MET A 53 -4.48 -6.90 7.76
N THR A 54 -5.20 -7.06 8.86
CA THR A 54 -4.89 -8.10 9.86
C THR A 54 -5.19 -9.49 9.31
N ASP A 55 -6.28 -9.61 8.53
CA ASP A 55 -6.67 -10.80 7.78
C ASP A 55 -6.94 -10.43 6.31
N PRO A 56 -5.90 -10.42 5.46
CA PRO A 56 -6.07 -10.07 4.04
C PRO A 56 -7.04 -10.99 3.29
N VAL A 57 -7.08 -12.28 3.63
CA VAL A 57 -8.01 -13.23 3.01
C VAL A 57 -9.44 -12.90 3.41
N GLY A 58 -9.68 -12.66 4.69
CA GLY A 58 -10.99 -12.23 5.19
C GLY A 58 -11.44 -10.90 4.60
N GLY A 59 -10.54 -9.92 4.50
CA GLY A 59 -10.83 -8.62 3.87
C GLY A 59 -11.23 -8.76 2.39
N LEU A 60 -10.51 -9.57 1.61
CA LEU A 60 -10.89 -9.81 0.21
C LEU A 60 -12.14 -10.70 0.09
N ALA A 61 -12.43 -11.58 1.06
CA ALA A 61 -13.67 -12.34 1.10
C ALA A 61 -14.88 -11.41 1.36
N GLU A 62 -14.74 -10.40 2.23
CA GLU A 62 -15.76 -9.36 2.42
C GLU A 62 -15.96 -8.51 1.14
N MET A 63 -14.87 -8.14 0.46
CA MET A 63 -14.97 -7.46 -0.84
C MET A 63 -15.70 -8.34 -1.86
N ARG A 64 -15.44 -9.65 -1.88
CA ARG A 64 -16.19 -10.59 -2.72
C ARG A 64 -17.66 -10.64 -2.32
N ARG A 65 -18.00 -10.70 -1.03
CA ARG A 65 -19.38 -10.74 -0.53
C ARG A 65 -20.21 -9.54 -1.00
N VAL A 66 -19.64 -8.33 -0.90
CA VAL A 66 -20.35 -7.11 -1.33
C VAL A 66 -20.35 -6.91 -2.85
N THR A 67 -19.58 -7.70 -3.59
CA THR A 67 -19.54 -7.64 -5.05
C THR A 67 -20.51 -8.68 -5.62
N ARG A 68 -21.42 -8.27 -6.53
CA ARG A 68 -22.39 -9.16 -7.17
C ARG A 68 -21.72 -10.32 -7.91
N GLU A 69 -22.43 -11.41 -8.06
CA GLU A 69 -21.95 -12.59 -8.82
C GLU A 69 -21.45 -12.18 -10.22
N GLY A 70 -20.26 -12.65 -10.59
CA GLY A 70 -19.58 -12.29 -11.83
C GLY A 70 -19.00 -10.87 -11.87
N GLY A 71 -19.14 -10.09 -10.80
CA GLY A 71 -18.47 -8.81 -10.63
C GLY A 71 -16.95 -8.97 -10.46
N THR A 72 -16.24 -7.89 -10.32
CA THR A 72 -14.77 -7.89 -10.25
C THR A 72 -14.28 -7.42 -8.89
N VAL A 73 -13.41 -8.19 -8.26
CA VAL A 73 -12.62 -7.76 -7.11
C VAL A 73 -11.17 -7.60 -7.54
N GLY A 74 -10.59 -6.43 -7.27
CA GLY A 74 -9.21 -6.11 -7.61
C GLY A 74 -8.42 -5.65 -6.39
N ALA A 75 -7.12 -5.91 -6.41
CA ALA A 75 -6.21 -5.41 -5.38
C ALA A 75 -4.85 -5.07 -5.98
N THR A 76 -4.20 -4.04 -5.43
CA THR A 76 -2.82 -3.71 -5.74
C THR A 76 -1.97 -3.73 -4.48
N VAL A 77 -0.72 -4.19 -4.62
CA VAL A 77 0.27 -4.23 -3.55
C VAL A 77 1.63 -3.81 -4.10
N TRP A 78 2.45 -3.15 -3.29
CA TRP A 78 3.84 -2.92 -3.68
C TRP A 78 4.61 -4.24 -3.75
N ASP A 79 5.61 -4.30 -4.63
CA ASP A 79 6.56 -5.41 -4.67
C ASP A 79 7.60 -5.26 -3.55
N LEU A 80 7.16 -5.54 -2.32
CA LEU A 80 7.97 -5.39 -1.12
C LEU A 80 9.07 -6.46 -1.07
N LYS A 81 8.73 -7.73 -1.35
CA LYS A 81 9.68 -8.84 -1.36
C LYS A 81 10.75 -8.72 -2.43
N GLY A 82 10.41 -8.13 -3.58
CA GLY A 82 11.35 -7.83 -4.65
C GLY A 82 12.19 -6.58 -4.39
N SER A 83 11.95 -5.87 -3.28
CA SER A 83 12.61 -4.58 -2.96
C SER A 83 12.45 -3.56 -4.09
N ARG A 84 11.27 -3.51 -4.69
CA ARG A 84 10.93 -2.61 -5.80
C ARG A 84 9.80 -1.63 -5.45
N ALA A 85 9.48 -1.47 -4.17
CA ALA A 85 8.54 -0.45 -3.70
C ALA A 85 9.19 0.95 -3.73
N PRO A 86 8.40 2.05 -3.72
CA PRO A 86 8.97 3.41 -3.74
C PRO A 86 9.90 3.70 -2.57
N MET A 87 9.69 3.06 -1.41
CA MET A 87 10.52 3.18 -0.22
C MET A 87 11.71 2.20 -0.18
N ALA A 88 11.96 1.40 -1.21
CA ALA A 88 13.06 0.43 -1.25
C ALA A 88 14.45 1.05 -0.98
N PRO A 89 14.78 2.26 -1.48
CA PRO A 89 16.05 2.91 -1.13
C PRO A 89 16.18 3.16 0.38
N LEU A 90 15.08 3.54 1.05
CA LEU A 90 15.06 3.77 2.50
C LEU A 90 15.34 2.46 3.26
N TRP A 91 14.63 1.37 2.94
CA TRP A 91 14.82 0.07 3.60
C TRP A 91 16.20 -0.52 3.35
N THR A 92 16.80 -0.24 2.17
CA THR A 92 18.19 -0.60 1.91
C THR A 92 19.15 0.13 2.86
N ALA A 93 18.93 1.42 3.10
CA ALA A 93 19.73 2.19 4.06
C ALA A 93 19.47 1.76 5.51
N PHE A 94 18.24 1.39 5.88
CA PHE A 94 17.93 0.83 7.21
C PHE A 94 18.73 -0.47 7.49
N ALA A 95 18.89 -1.33 6.49
CA ALA A 95 19.68 -2.55 6.64
C ALA A 95 21.17 -2.27 6.97
N GLU A 96 21.67 -1.08 6.60
CA GLU A 96 23.04 -0.64 6.93
C GLU A 96 23.11 0.05 8.30
N VAL A 97 22.17 0.96 8.59
CA VAL A 97 22.24 1.90 9.73
C VAL A 97 21.55 1.35 10.99
N ALA A 98 20.45 0.64 10.83
CA ALA A 98 19.61 0.15 11.91
C ALA A 98 18.95 -1.19 11.53
N PRO A 99 19.71 -2.28 11.38
CA PRO A 99 19.23 -3.57 10.89
C PRO A 99 18.22 -4.26 11.84
N GLU A 100 18.08 -3.77 13.06
CA GLU A 100 17.09 -4.24 14.04
C GLU A 100 15.66 -3.73 13.78
N GLN A 101 15.48 -2.75 12.89
CA GLN A 101 14.16 -2.21 12.59
C GLN A 101 13.31 -3.21 11.77
N PRO A 102 12.01 -3.34 12.09
CA PRO A 102 11.09 -4.11 11.26
C PRO A 102 11.09 -3.59 9.82
N ASP A 103 11.04 -4.50 8.87
CA ASP A 103 11.07 -4.20 7.44
C ASP A 103 9.72 -4.55 6.78
N GLU A 104 9.20 -3.66 5.94
CA GLU A 104 7.95 -3.92 5.20
C GLU A 104 8.04 -5.13 4.26
N ARG A 105 9.23 -5.60 3.92
CA ARG A 105 9.43 -6.84 3.14
C ARG A 105 8.83 -8.07 3.80
N ASP A 106 8.62 -8.03 5.12
CA ASP A 106 7.99 -9.11 5.88
C ASP A 106 6.45 -9.06 5.84
N PHE A 107 5.86 -8.00 5.30
CA PHE A 107 4.41 -7.85 5.23
C PHE A 107 3.79 -8.84 4.25
N GLN A 108 2.59 -9.33 4.61
CA GLN A 108 1.82 -10.23 3.76
C GLN A 108 1.38 -9.49 2.47
N GLY A 109 1.27 -10.23 1.39
CA GLY A 109 0.80 -9.68 0.12
C GLY A 109 1.88 -9.01 -0.73
N GLY A 110 3.08 -8.77 -0.21
CA GLY A 110 4.16 -8.02 -0.88
C GLY A 110 4.86 -8.73 -2.04
N SER A 111 4.22 -9.70 -2.69
CA SER A 111 4.69 -10.35 -3.94
C SER A 111 3.51 -10.79 -4.79
N ARG A 112 3.78 -11.10 -6.07
CA ARG A 112 2.78 -11.63 -7.00
C ARG A 112 2.11 -12.90 -6.46
N GLU A 113 2.92 -13.85 -6.02
CA GLU A 113 2.46 -15.16 -5.54
C GLU A 113 1.60 -15.00 -4.28
N SER A 114 2.01 -14.12 -3.37
CA SER A 114 1.26 -13.84 -2.15
C SER A 114 -0.09 -13.16 -2.47
N LEU A 115 -0.11 -12.17 -3.38
CA LEU A 115 -1.35 -11.52 -3.80
C LEU A 115 -2.32 -12.51 -4.45
N VAL A 116 -1.83 -13.35 -5.38
CA VAL A 116 -2.65 -14.39 -6.03
C VAL A 116 -3.21 -15.36 -4.98
N GLY A 117 -2.38 -15.84 -4.07
CA GLY A 117 -2.84 -16.75 -3.00
C GLY A 117 -3.91 -16.14 -2.08
N ILE A 118 -3.82 -14.81 -1.79
CA ILE A 118 -4.84 -14.09 -1.00
C ILE A 118 -6.15 -14.00 -1.79
N LEU A 119 -6.11 -13.65 -3.08
CA LEU A 119 -7.30 -13.57 -3.94
C LEU A 119 -7.99 -14.95 -4.09
N GLU A 120 -7.23 -15.99 -4.34
CA GLU A 120 -7.74 -17.36 -4.43
C GLU A 120 -8.30 -17.85 -3.09
N GLY A 121 -7.59 -17.56 -1.99
CA GLY A 121 -8.02 -17.89 -0.62
C GLY A 121 -9.33 -17.20 -0.22
N ALA A 122 -9.61 -16.00 -0.75
CA ALA A 122 -10.87 -15.30 -0.60
C ALA A 122 -12.03 -15.90 -1.44
N GLY A 123 -11.77 -16.94 -2.21
CA GLY A 123 -12.75 -17.63 -3.04
C GLY A 123 -13.05 -16.96 -4.38
N LEU A 124 -12.18 -16.07 -4.83
CA LEU A 124 -12.29 -15.45 -6.16
C LEU A 124 -11.90 -16.45 -7.25
N ARG A 125 -12.54 -16.37 -8.39
CA ARG A 125 -12.31 -17.21 -9.57
C ARG A 125 -11.56 -16.44 -10.66
N ASP A 126 -10.97 -17.13 -11.61
CA ASP A 126 -10.26 -16.55 -12.76
C ASP A 126 -9.23 -15.51 -12.33
N VAL A 127 -8.45 -15.82 -11.28
CA VAL A 127 -7.48 -14.90 -10.69
C VAL A 127 -6.31 -14.70 -11.65
N GLU A 128 -6.01 -13.45 -11.91
CA GLU A 128 -4.85 -13.03 -12.68
C GLU A 128 -4.11 -11.87 -12.01
N ALA A 129 -2.81 -11.77 -12.19
CA ALA A 129 -2.01 -10.67 -11.66
C ALA A 129 -0.96 -10.23 -12.68
N VAL A 130 -0.80 -8.91 -12.81
CA VAL A 130 0.16 -8.26 -13.69
C VAL A 130 1.07 -7.30 -12.92
N GLU A 131 2.24 -7.06 -13.46
CA GLU A 131 3.16 -6.05 -12.94
C GLU A 131 2.77 -4.67 -13.47
N LEU A 132 2.77 -3.69 -12.58
CA LEU A 132 2.66 -2.27 -12.90
C LEU A 132 3.95 -1.59 -12.46
N GLN A 133 4.55 -0.82 -13.36
CA GLN A 133 5.77 -0.09 -13.09
C GLN A 133 5.56 1.41 -13.33
N VAL A 134 6.10 2.23 -12.43
CA VAL A 134 6.15 3.68 -12.57
C VAL A 134 7.53 4.19 -12.16
N THR A 135 8.04 5.17 -12.90
CA THR A 135 9.26 5.88 -12.54
C THR A 135 8.91 7.34 -12.25
N VAL A 136 9.38 7.82 -11.12
CA VAL A 136 9.22 9.22 -10.70
C VAL A 136 10.59 9.84 -10.58
N THR A 137 10.80 10.97 -11.26
CA THR A 137 12.00 11.79 -11.11
C THR A 137 11.80 12.74 -9.93
N HIS A 138 12.65 12.64 -8.93
CA HIS A 138 12.72 13.57 -7.80
C HIS A 138 13.73 14.67 -8.13
N PRO A 139 13.35 15.94 -8.05
CA PRO A 139 14.24 17.06 -8.40
C PRO A 139 15.35 17.26 -7.38
N SER A 140 15.16 16.83 -6.14
CA SER A 140 16.16 16.89 -5.09
C SER A 140 15.97 15.80 -4.04
N PHE A 141 17.02 15.54 -3.29
CA PHE A 141 16.98 14.64 -2.15
C PHE A 141 15.98 15.12 -1.09
N GLU A 142 15.92 16.42 -0.82
CA GLU A 142 15.01 17.02 0.16
C GLU A 142 13.55 16.72 -0.16
N GLU A 143 13.14 16.86 -1.43
CA GLU A 143 11.76 16.59 -1.83
C GLU A 143 11.39 15.11 -1.60
N TRP A 144 12.30 14.19 -1.86
CA TRP A 144 12.11 12.77 -1.61
C TRP A 144 12.15 12.40 -0.14
N TRP A 145 13.02 13.05 0.66
CA TRP A 145 13.27 12.73 2.06
C TRP A 145 12.23 13.31 3.02
N GLN A 146 11.76 14.53 2.78
CA GLN A 146 10.85 15.26 3.66
C GLN A 146 9.60 14.49 4.10
N PRO A 147 8.89 13.72 3.23
CA PRO A 147 7.71 12.97 3.63
C PRO A 147 7.97 11.96 4.77
N TYR A 148 9.14 11.35 4.79
CA TYR A 148 9.49 10.36 5.83
C TYR A 148 9.71 10.99 7.21
N LEU A 149 10.05 12.28 7.27
CA LEU A 149 10.25 13.00 8.52
C LEU A 149 8.93 13.29 9.27
N HIS A 150 7.78 13.14 8.61
CA HIS A 150 6.48 13.34 9.23
C HIS A 150 5.99 12.16 10.07
N GLY A 151 6.71 11.04 10.08
CA GLY A 151 6.36 9.85 10.89
C GLY A 151 5.06 9.18 10.45
N VAL A 152 4.68 9.28 9.17
CA VAL A 152 3.45 8.69 8.64
C VAL A 152 3.76 7.35 7.97
N GLY A 153 3.00 6.33 8.35
CA GLY A 153 3.17 4.96 7.87
C GLY A 153 4.46 4.29 8.38
N PRO A 154 4.66 2.99 8.09
CA PRO A 154 5.76 2.22 8.66
C PRO A 154 7.15 2.82 8.39
N ALA A 155 7.39 3.28 7.16
CA ALA A 155 8.65 3.90 6.78
C ALA A 155 8.92 5.22 7.53
N GLY A 156 7.91 6.08 7.65
CA GLY A 156 8.01 7.33 8.41
C GLY A 156 8.15 7.08 9.92
N GLU A 157 7.40 6.13 10.47
CA GLU A 157 7.49 5.72 11.88
C GLU A 157 8.89 5.17 12.20
N ALA A 158 9.46 4.33 11.31
CA ALA A 158 10.82 3.82 11.47
C ALA A 158 11.85 4.97 11.51
N VAL A 159 11.74 5.95 10.61
CA VAL A 159 12.61 7.14 10.61
C VAL A 159 12.42 7.97 11.90
N ALA A 160 11.19 8.15 12.36
CA ALA A 160 10.88 8.91 13.57
C ALA A 160 11.42 8.23 14.84
N SER A 161 11.54 6.90 14.85
CA SER A 161 12.06 6.12 15.98
C SER A 161 13.58 6.20 16.14
N LEU A 162 14.31 6.63 15.11
CA LEU A 162 15.76 6.78 15.17
C LEU A 162 16.17 7.92 16.12
N ASP A 163 17.21 7.69 16.91
CA ASP A 163 17.87 8.77 17.64
C ASP A 163 18.52 9.78 16.65
N PRO A 164 18.87 10.98 17.12
CA PRO A 164 19.42 12.04 16.23
C PRO A 164 20.66 11.63 15.46
N ASP A 165 21.56 10.86 16.06
CA ASP A 165 22.83 10.47 15.45
C ASP A 165 22.58 9.45 14.33
N ARG A 166 21.77 8.42 14.60
CA ARG A 166 21.37 7.44 13.59
C ARG A 166 20.53 8.05 12.46
N ARG A 167 19.69 9.02 12.78
CA ARG A 167 18.92 9.73 11.74
C ARG A 167 19.85 10.53 10.82
N GLN A 168 20.86 11.17 11.37
CA GLN A 168 21.88 11.86 10.57
C GLN A 168 22.69 10.89 9.72
N GLU A 169 23.08 9.74 10.27
CA GLU A 169 23.77 8.68 9.52
C GLU A 169 22.89 8.12 8.38
N MET A 170 21.59 7.91 8.64
CA MET A 170 20.61 7.51 7.64
C MET A 170 20.55 8.51 6.49
N GLU A 171 20.42 9.80 6.79
CA GLU A 171 20.37 10.85 5.77
C GLU A 171 21.66 10.87 4.94
N GLN A 172 22.82 10.76 5.57
CA GLN A 172 24.11 10.71 4.87
C GLN A 172 24.24 9.47 3.97
N THR A 173 23.76 8.32 4.46
CA THR A 173 23.77 7.06 3.69
C THR A 173 22.86 7.18 2.47
N LEU A 174 21.66 7.71 2.64
CA LEU A 174 20.70 7.93 1.55
C LEU A 174 21.24 8.92 0.52
N ARG A 175 21.85 10.05 0.94
CA ARG A 175 22.48 11.01 0.03
C ARG A 175 23.65 10.39 -0.74
N ARG A 176 24.44 9.55 -0.09
CA ARG A 176 25.53 8.83 -0.75
C ARG A 176 25.01 7.87 -1.82
N ASN A 177 23.86 7.23 -1.59
CA ASN A 177 23.30 6.22 -2.47
C ASN A 177 22.46 6.82 -3.61
N LEU A 178 21.74 7.90 -3.35
CA LEU A 178 20.81 8.54 -4.31
C LEU A 178 21.40 9.80 -4.97
N GLY A 179 22.35 10.47 -4.31
CA GLY A 179 22.81 11.81 -4.69
C GLY A 179 21.90 12.91 -4.21
N ASP A 180 22.26 14.18 -4.51
CA ASP A 180 21.47 15.36 -4.14
C ASP A 180 20.31 15.64 -5.13
N GLY A 181 20.33 14.97 -6.27
CA GLY A 181 19.30 15.06 -7.30
C GLY A 181 19.74 15.83 -8.56
N PRO A 182 18.93 15.81 -9.62
CA PRO A 182 17.72 14.95 -9.75
C PRO A 182 18.07 13.45 -9.88
N PHE A 183 17.18 12.59 -9.40
CA PHE A 183 17.30 11.13 -9.52
C PHE A 183 15.95 10.47 -9.72
N ASP A 184 15.96 9.28 -10.31
CA ASP A 184 14.77 8.49 -10.56
C ASP A 184 14.56 7.42 -9.50
N VAL A 185 13.32 7.28 -9.03
CA VAL A 185 12.86 6.14 -8.25
C VAL A 185 11.86 5.36 -9.09
N THR A 186 12.19 4.13 -9.41
CA THR A 186 11.28 3.21 -10.09
C THR A 186 10.59 2.33 -9.07
N ALA A 187 9.28 2.36 -9.08
CA ALA A 187 8.45 1.54 -8.21
C ALA A 187 7.67 0.50 -9.02
N VAL A 188 7.48 -0.67 -8.42
CA VAL A 188 6.71 -1.78 -8.98
C VAL A 188 5.61 -2.16 -8.01
N ALA A 189 4.40 -2.32 -8.54
CA ALA A 189 3.27 -2.90 -7.85
C ALA A 189 2.75 -4.13 -8.60
N TRP A 190 2.23 -5.09 -7.86
CA TRP A 190 1.43 -6.18 -8.41
C TRP A 190 -0.04 -5.79 -8.38
N ALA A 191 -0.71 -5.86 -9.50
CA ALA A 191 -2.16 -5.66 -9.62
C ALA A 191 -2.81 -7.00 -9.92
N GLY A 192 -3.66 -7.47 -9.00
CA GLY A 192 -4.41 -8.70 -9.12
C GLY A 192 -5.90 -8.44 -9.21
N ARG A 193 -6.62 -9.32 -9.89
CA ARG A 193 -8.08 -9.32 -9.93
C ARG A 193 -8.64 -10.73 -10.03
N GLY A 194 -9.89 -10.89 -9.61
CA GLY A 194 -10.66 -12.10 -9.78
C GLY A 194 -12.15 -11.81 -9.90
N ARG A 195 -12.94 -12.87 -10.16
CA ARG A 195 -14.40 -12.81 -10.24
C ARG A 195 -15.04 -13.24 -8.92
N ALA A 196 -16.03 -12.50 -8.48
CA ALA A 196 -16.85 -12.86 -7.35
C ALA A 196 -17.77 -14.06 -7.64
#